data_2fb4fb428bc55e91f38bc49167c8ac13
#
_entry.id   2fb4fb428bc55e91f38bc49167c8ac13
#
_cell.length_a   1.000
_cell.length_b   1.000
_cell.length_c   1.000
_cell.angle_alpha   90.00
_cell.angle_beta   90.00
_cell.angle_gamma   90.00
#
_symmetry.space_group_name_H-M   'P 1'
#
loop_
_entity.id
_entity.type
_entity.pdbx_description
1 polymer ?
#
loop_
_entity_poly.entity_id
_entity_poly.type
_entity_poly.pdbx_seq_one_letter_code
_entity_poly.pdbx_strand_id
1 'polypeptide(L)'
;MDLYDVYPKEYIHRSLDMLSKMGKEFGIGYNNKNGKFNTRLAHLGGFYALENGKYDEYARAVFKAYFEDGLNLYNREVLSEIAENIGLNPAKMLDAIDSKKYDENLKEARNLAIEYGIQSVPTFIINNKYKISGIRDYEDFKKAIVDIFKRLD
;
A
#
# COMPACT_ATOMS: atom_id res chain seq x y z
N MET A 1 -5.81 10.96 13.49
CA MET A 1 -6.05 9.98 14.56
C MET A 1 -4.71 9.43 14.98
N ASP A 2 -4.36 9.52 16.25
CA ASP A 2 -3.12 8.95 16.76
C ASP A 2 -3.30 7.42 16.91
N LEU A 3 -2.24 6.65 16.63
CA LEU A 3 -2.27 5.20 16.84
C LEU A 3 -2.48 4.84 18.30
N TYR A 4 -1.98 5.67 19.20
CA TYR A 4 -2.14 5.51 20.66
C TYR A 4 -3.57 5.73 21.17
N ASP A 5 -4.43 6.37 20.37
CA ASP A 5 -5.86 6.48 20.68
C ASP A 5 -6.64 5.20 20.38
N VAL A 6 -6.06 4.32 19.54
CA VAL A 6 -6.74 3.13 19.00
C VAL A 6 -6.19 1.83 19.59
N TYR A 7 -4.88 1.78 19.86
CA TYR A 7 -4.19 0.58 20.31
C TYR A 7 -3.37 0.82 21.58
N PRO A 8 -3.22 -0.19 22.44
CA PRO A 8 -2.32 -0.11 23.60
C PRO A 8 -0.88 0.21 23.18
N LYS A 9 -0.20 1.06 23.93
CA LYS A 9 1.17 1.48 23.66
C LYS A 9 2.14 0.32 23.47
N GLU A 10 2.04 -0.71 24.31
CA GLU A 10 2.88 -1.91 24.24
C GLU A 10 2.69 -2.69 22.93
N TYR A 11 1.44 -2.77 22.45
CA TYR A 11 1.14 -3.41 21.15
C TYR A 11 1.78 -2.65 20.00
N ILE A 12 1.66 -1.32 20.01
CA ILE A 12 2.27 -0.46 19.00
C ILE A 12 3.79 -0.65 19.00
N HIS A 13 4.45 -0.50 20.14
CA HIS A 13 5.90 -0.63 20.25
C HIS A 13 6.40 -1.99 19.75
N ARG A 14 5.75 -3.08 20.17
CA ARG A 14 6.13 -4.43 19.73
C ARG A 14 5.97 -4.62 18.23
N SER A 15 4.87 -4.12 17.66
CA SER A 15 4.61 -4.22 16.22
C SER A 15 5.65 -3.45 15.42
N LEU A 16 6.05 -2.30 15.89
CA LEU A 16 7.02 -1.43 15.22
C LEU A 16 8.45 -1.97 15.32
N ASP A 17 8.83 -2.51 16.47
CA ASP A 17 10.11 -3.20 16.63
C ASP A 17 10.21 -4.40 15.67
N MET A 18 9.12 -5.16 15.55
CA MET A 18 9.05 -6.28 14.61
C MET A 18 9.20 -5.81 13.16
N LEU A 19 8.42 -4.81 12.74
CA LEU A 19 8.47 -4.24 11.39
C LEU A 19 9.83 -3.62 11.09
N SER A 20 10.43 -2.90 12.05
CA SER A 20 11.77 -2.32 11.91
C SER A 20 12.85 -3.40 11.73
N LYS A 21 12.77 -4.52 12.46
CA LYS A 21 13.69 -5.64 12.29
C LYS A 21 13.56 -6.29 10.92
N MET A 22 12.32 -6.56 10.49
CA MET A 22 12.05 -7.13 9.17
C MET A 22 12.51 -6.19 8.04
N GLY A 23 12.23 -4.89 8.17
CA GLY A 23 12.60 -3.89 7.16
C GLY A 23 14.11 -3.75 6.95
N LYS A 24 14.91 -3.90 8.02
CA LYS A 24 16.38 -3.80 7.95
C LYS A 24 17.01 -4.78 6.97
N GLU A 25 16.49 -6.00 6.88
CA GLU A 25 16.98 -7.02 5.95
C GLU A 25 16.81 -6.60 4.49
N PHE A 26 15.84 -5.71 4.22
CA PHE A 26 15.52 -5.20 2.88
C PHE A 26 15.98 -3.75 2.68
N GLY A 27 16.74 -3.17 3.62
CA GLY A 27 17.18 -1.78 3.56
C GLY A 27 16.04 -0.75 3.74
N ILE A 28 14.92 -1.17 4.35
CA ILE A 28 13.74 -0.31 4.58
C ILE A 28 13.82 0.26 5.99
N GLY A 29 13.84 1.60 6.08
CA GLY A 29 13.66 2.33 7.33
C GLY A 29 12.19 2.32 7.78
N TYR A 30 11.95 2.39 9.08
CA TYR A 30 10.60 2.52 9.63
C TYR A 30 10.55 3.68 10.59
N ASN A 31 9.85 4.75 10.21
CA ASN A 31 9.64 5.91 11.05
C ASN A 31 8.24 5.86 11.67
N ASN A 32 8.22 5.89 12.98
CA ASN A 32 7.04 5.60 13.76
C ASN A 32 6.40 6.81 14.43
N LYS A 33 6.79 7.99 14.06
CA LYS A 33 6.39 9.20 14.75
C LYS A 33 4.99 9.72 14.39
N ASN A 34 4.35 9.15 13.38
CA ASN A 34 3.16 9.75 12.80
C ASN A 34 1.94 8.85 12.95
N GLY A 35 0.84 9.48 13.26
CA GLY A 35 -0.44 8.84 13.43
C GLY A 35 -0.98 8.16 12.17
N LYS A 36 -2.14 7.54 12.29
CA LYS A 36 -2.86 6.93 11.18
C LYS A 36 -3.49 8.01 10.31
N PHE A 37 -2.94 8.21 9.11
CA PHE A 37 -3.46 9.18 8.14
C PHE A 37 -4.45 8.54 7.16
N ASN A 38 -5.35 9.37 6.62
CA ASN A 38 -6.20 8.95 5.52
C ASN A 38 -5.37 8.88 4.23
N THR A 39 -5.33 7.71 3.60
CA THR A 39 -4.55 7.45 2.39
C THR A 39 -5.37 7.49 1.10
N ARG A 40 -6.66 7.93 1.16
CA ARG A 40 -7.54 7.95 -0.02
C ARG A 40 -6.93 8.71 -1.20
N LEU A 41 -6.36 9.90 -0.96
CA LEU A 41 -5.79 10.71 -2.03
C LEU A 41 -4.58 10.03 -2.67
N ALA A 42 -3.74 9.35 -1.88
CA ALA A 42 -2.62 8.58 -2.40
C ALA A 42 -3.08 7.41 -3.29
N HIS A 43 -4.17 6.72 -2.94
CA HIS A 43 -4.74 5.68 -3.81
C HIS A 43 -5.27 6.25 -5.12
N LEU A 44 -5.96 7.39 -5.11
CA LEU A 44 -6.43 8.06 -6.32
C LEU A 44 -5.26 8.53 -7.20
N GLY A 45 -4.20 9.08 -6.59
CA GLY A 45 -2.96 9.41 -7.29
C GLY A 45 -2.27 8.19 -7.91
N GLY A 46 -2.40 7.01 -7.29
CA GLY A 46 -1.94 5.74 -7.83
C GLY A 46 -2.60 5.36 -9.15
N PHE A 47 -3.90 5.59 -9.31
CA PHE A 47 -4.58 5.38 -10.60
C PHE A 47 -4.08 6.36 -11.68
N TYR A 48 -3.84 7.62 -11.31
CA TYR A 48 -3.22 8.56 -12.24
C TYR A 48 -1.82 8.12 -12.66
N ALA A 49 -1.01 7.65 -11.72
CA ALA A 49 0.32 7.13 -12.00
C ALA A 49 0.27 5.89 -12.91
N LEU A 50 -0.69 4.99 -12.68
CA LEU A 50 -0.92 3.80 -13.51
C LEU A 50 -1.23 4.18 -14.96
N GLU A 51 -2.12 5.13 -15.17
CA GLU A 51 -2.51 5.65 -16.50
C GLU A 51 -1.34 6.28 -17.25
N ASN A 52 -0.34 6.80 -16.51
CA ASN A 52 0.86 7.42 -17.06
C ASN A 52 2.10 6.48 -17.06
N GLY A 53 1.93 5.19 -16.79
CA GLY A 53 3.01 4.19 -16.80
C GLY A 53 4.05 4.37 -15.68
N LYS A 54 3.68 5.00 -14.57
CA LYS A 54 4.55 5.37 -13.45
C LYS A 54 4.09 4.79 -12.10
N TYR A 55 3.30 3.71 -12.14
CA TYR A 55 2.71 3.17 -10.91
C TYR A 55 3.76 2.66 -9.93
N ASP A 56 4.79 1.94 -10.40
CA ASP A 56 5.79 1.34 -9.52
C ASP A 56 6.65 2.41 -8.82
N GLU A 57 7.06 3.45 -9.57
CA GLU A 57 7.81 4.57 -9.00
C GLU A 57 6.94 5.33 -7.99
N TYR A 58 5.66 5.55 -8.32
CA TYR A 58 4.72 6.20 -7.43
C TYR A 58 4.50 5.40 -6.14
N ALA A 59 4.24 4.12 -6.25
CA ALA A 59 4.01 3.24 -5.10
C ALA A 59 5.22 3.24 -4.15
N ARG A 60 6.44 3.12 -4.69
CA ARG A 60 7.68 3.18 -3.90
C ARG A 60 7.84 4.52 -3.19
N ALA A 61 7.60 5.64 -3.88
CA ALA A 61 7.69 6.98 -3.32
C ALA A 61 6.65 7.21 -2.21
N VAL A 62 5.41 6.75 -2.42
CA VAL A 62 4.34 6.81 -1.42
C VAL A 62 4.66 5.97 -0.19
N PHE A 63 5.16 4.74 -0.37
CA PHE A 63 5.55 3.90 0.76
C PHE A 63 6.71 4.50 1.55
N LYS A 64 7.73 5.04 0.86
CA LYS A 64 8.82 5.74 1.50
C LYS A 64 8.32 6.95 2.30
N ALA A 65 7.55 7.81 1.69
CA ALA A 65 6.97 8.99 2.33
C ALA A 65 6.17 8.64 3.60
N TYR A 66 5.37 7.57 3.53
CA TYR A 66 4.51 7.17 4.64
C TYR A 66 5.28 6.44 5.75
N PHE A 67 6.06 5.41 5.39
CA PHE A 67 6.67 4.50 6.36
C PHE A 67 8.05 4.96 6.83
N GLU A 68 8.86 5.56 5.98
CA GLU A 68 10.20 6.01 6.33
C GLU A 68 10.23 7.48 6.77
N ASP A 69 9.60 8.37 5.98
CA ASP A 69 9.63 9.80 6.23
C ASP A 69 8.50 10.26 7.17
N GLY A 70 7.47 9.42 7.34
CA GLY A 70 6.33 9.67 8.23
C GLY A 70 5.43 10.81 7.78
N LEU A 71 5.33 11.03 6.47
CA LEU A 71 4.56 12.13 5.89
C LEU A 71 3.07 11.82 5.81
N ASN A 72 2.26 12.87 5.96
CA ASN A 72 0.82 12.77 5.84
C ASN A 72 0.39 12.73 4.36
N LEU A 73 0.02 11.56 3.86
CA LEU A 73 -0.44 11.36 2.48
C LEU A 73 -1.83 11.98 2.17
N TYR A 74 -2.51 12.56 3.14
CA TYR A 74 -3.69 13.38 2.89
C TYR A 74 -3.32 14.83 2.55
N ASN A 75 -2.05 15.24 2.79
CA ASN A 75 -1.54 16.53 2.39
C ASN A 75 -1.25 16.55 0.88
N ARG A 76 -1.88 17.50 0.18
CA ARG A 76 -1.79 17.65 -1.28
C ARG A 76 -0.40 18.09 -1.72
N GLU A 77 0.30 18.86 -0.91
CA GLU A 77 1.68 19.30 -1.17
C GLU A 77 2.62 18.09 -1.20
N VAL A 78 2.50 17.19 -0.22
CA VAL A 78 3.27 15.93 -0.19
C VAL A 78 3.03 15.10 -1.44
N LEU A 79 1.77 14.95 -1.87
CA LEU A 79 1.45 14.21 -3.09
C LEU A 79 1.95 14.90 -4.35
N SER A 80 1.95 16.24 -4.38
CA SER A 80 2.52 17.01 -5.48
C SER A 80 4.02 16.81 -5.60
N GLU A 81 4.76 16.90 -4.50
CA GLU A 81 6.20 16.64 -4.46
C GLU A 81 6.53 15.21 -4.90
N ILE A 82 5.77 14.21 -4.44
CA ILE A 82 5.93 12.82 -4.90
C ILE A 82 5.75 12.72 -6.42
N ALA A 83 4.68 13.34 -6.95
CA ALA A 83 4.39 13.30 -8.39
C ALA A 83 5.51 13.96 -9.21
N GLU A 84 5.97 15.12 -8.79
CA GLU A 84 7.04 15.88 -9.46
C GLU A 84 8.36 15.10 -9.48
N ASN A 85 8.74 14.52 -8.33
CA ASN A 85 9.99 13.78 -8.18
C ASN A 85 10.08 12.54 -9.08
N ILE A 86 8.96 11.97 -9.49
CA ILE A 86 8.90 10.82 -10.41
C ILE A 86 8.56 11.22 -11.85
N GLY A 87 8.49 12.53 -12.15
CA GLY A 87 8.23 13.05 -13.48
C GLY A 87 6.76 13.02 -13.91
N LEU A 88 5.82 12.92 -12.97
CA LEU A 88 4.40 13.15 -13.22
C LEU A 88 4.07 14.64 -13.12
N ASN A 89 2.97 15.06 -13.74
CA ASN A 89 2.46 16.42 -13.60
C ASN A 89 1.58 16.54 -12.35
N PRO A 90 2.01 17.27 -11.29
CA PRO A 90 1.27 17.36 -10.04
C PRO A 90 -0.12 18.02 -10.21
N ALA A 91 -0.21 19.09 -10.99
CA ALA A 91 -1.47 19.79 -11.21
C ALA A 91 -2.51 18.88 -11.87
N LYS A 92 -2.12 18.18 -12.95
CA LYS A 92 -3.03 17.22 -13.61
C LYS A 92 -3.43 16.06 -12.72
N MET A 93 -2.52 15.59 -11.86
CA MET A 93 -2.86 14.54 -10.88
C MET A 93 -3.89 15.05 -9.88
N LEU A 94 -3.71 16.24 -9.33
CA LEU A 94 -4.65 16.81 -8.38
C LEU A 94 -6.00 17.13 -9.03
N ASP A 95 -6.01 17.65 -10.26
CA ASP A 95 -7.24 17.89 -11.03
C ASP A 95 -8.01 16.57 -11.28
N ALA A 96 -7.32 15.49 -11.59
CA ALA A 96 -7.93 14.17 -11.77
C ALA A 96 -8.53 13.63 -10.46
N ILE A 97 -7.90 13.90 -9.33
CA ILE A 97 -8.41 13.56 -7.99
C ILE A 97 -9.66 14.39 -7.69
N ASP A 98 -9.62 15.71 -7.91
CA ASP A 98 -10.72 16.64 -7.59
C ASP A 98 -11.94 16.45 -8.48
N SER A 99 -11.73 16.12 -9.74
CA SER A 99 -12.80 15.76 -10.68
C SER A 99 -13.43 14.39 -10.40
N LYS A 100 -12.94 13.67 -9.38
CA LYS A 100 -13.40 12.31 -9.02
C LYS A 100 -13.21 11.28 -10.14
N LYS A 101 -12.27 11.51 -11.05
CA LYS A 101 -12.02 10.67 -12.21
C LYS A 101 -11.84 9.19 -11.84
N TYR A 102 -11.24 8.89 -10.69
CA TYR A 102 -10.90 7.54 -10.26
C TYR A 102 -11.74 7.01 -9.09
N ASP A 103 -12.85 7.68 -8.75
CA ASP A 103 -13.68 7.24 -7.63
C ASP A 103 -14.33 5.88 -7.89
N GLU A 104 -14.77 5.61 -9.12
CA GLU A 104 -15.32 4.30 -9.48
C GLU A 104 -14.23 3.22 -9.49
N ASN A 105 -13.02 3.49 -9.98
CA ASN A 105 -11.91 2.52 -9.91
C ASN A 105 -11.58 2.14 -8.47
N LEU A 106 -11.57 3.11 -7.55
CA LEU A 106 -11.32 2.83 -6.14
C LEU A 106 -12.46 2.00 -5.52
N LYS A 107 -13.70 2.25 -5.91
CA LYS A 107 -14.87 1.50 -5.48
C LYS A 107 -14.85 0.06 -6.03
N GLU A 108 -14.53 -0.11 -7.31
CA GLU A 108 -14.36 -1.42 -7.94
C GLU A 108 -13.28 -2.24 -7.26
N ALA A 109 -12.10 -1.66 -6.99
CA ALA A 109 -11.01 -2.33 -6.26
C ALA A 109 -11.46 -2.79 -4.86
N ARG A 110 -12.24 -1.97 -4.16
CA ARG A 110 -12.82 -2.31 -2.86
C ARG A 110 -13.85 -3.45 -2.97
N ASN A 111 -14.73 -3.39 -3.96
CA ASN A 111 -15.73 -4.43 -4.18
C ASN A 111 -15.08 -5.77 -4.51
N LEU A 112 -14.03 -5.76 -5.34
CA LEU A 112 -13.24 -6.94 -5.66
C LEU A 112 -12.57 -7.54 -4.41
N ALA A 113 -12.04 -6.70 -3.53
CA ALA A 113 -11.48 -7.16 -2.25
C ALA A 113 -12.56 -7.84 -1.37
N ILE A 114 -13.78 -7.31 -1.35
CA ILE A 114 -14.91 -7.91 -0.63
C ILE A 114 -15.32 -9.25 -1.26
N GLU A 115 -15.40 -9.31 -2.59
CA GLU A 115 -15.75 -10.53 -3.34
C GLU A 115 -14.77 -11.67 -3.06
N TYR A 116 -13.46 -11.37 -3.05
CA TYR A 116 -12.42 -12.36 -2.68
C TYR A 116 -12.32 -12.62 -1.17
N GLY A 117 -13.14 -11.98 -0.35
CA GLY A 117 -13.10 -12.10 1.10
C GLY A 117 -11.74 -11.72 1.68
N ILE A 118 -11.13 -10.63 1.18
CA ILE A 118 -9.84 -10.14 1.67
C ILE A 118 -10.09 -9.37 2.96
N GLN A 119 -9.54 -9.88 4.07
CA GLN A 119 -9.68 -9.30 5.40
C GLN A 119 -8.38 -8.71 5.95
N SER A 120 -7.25 -9.01 5.30
CA SER A 120 -5.92 -8.56 5.73
C SER A 120 -4.96 -8.48 4.54
N VAL A 121 -3.85 -7.78 4.73
CA VAL A 121 -2.76 -7.66 3.76
C VAL A 121 -1.44 -8.17 4.40
N PRO A 122 -0.54 -8.73 3.60
CA PRO A 122 -0.69 -9.04 2.18
C PRO A 122 -1.65 -10.21 1.93
N THR A 123 -2.40 -10.15 0.84
CA THR A 123 -3.19 -11.28 0.34
C THR A 123 -2.95 -11.44 -1.16
N PHE A 124 -2.63 -12.65 -1.58
CA PHE A 124 -2.35 -13.00 -2.97
C PHE A 124 -3.49 -13.84 -3.53
N ILE A 125 -4.05 -13.40 -4.65
CA ILE A 125 -5.07 -14.14 -5.39
C ILE A 125 -4.42 -14.73 -6.64
N ILE A 126 -4.52 -16.04 -6.83
CA ILE A 126 -3.87 -16.77 -7.91
C ILE A 126 -4.95 -17.41 -8.77
N ASN A 127 -4.92 -17.13 -10.07
CA ASN A 127 -5.89 -17.61 -11.06
C ASN A 127 -7.34 -17.37 -10.64
N ASN A 128 -7.63 -16.25 -10.00
CA ASN A 128 -8.95 -15.86 -9.48
C ASN A 128 -9.64 -16.93 -8.57
N LYS A 129 -8.89 -17.91 -8.07
CA LYS A 129 -9.42 -19.06 -7.35
C LYS A 129 -8.73 -19.33 -6.02
N TYR A 130 -7.41 -19.24 -5.99
CA TYR A 130 -6.62 -19.60 -4.81
C TYR A 130 -6.19 -18.35 -4.06
N LYS A 131 -6.23 -18.41 -2.74
CA LYS A 131 -5.88 -17.29 -1.86
C LYS A 131 -4.76 -17.70 -0.89
N ILE A 132 -3.69 -16.90 -0.86
CA ILE A 132 -2.64 -16.97 0.15
C ILE A 132 -2.69 -15.68 0.95
N SER A 133 -2.94 -15.75 2.25
CA SER A 133 -3.03 -14.59 3.14
C SER A 133 -1.90 -14.58 4.15
N GLY A 134 -1.45 -13.37 4.50
CA GLY A 134 -0.40 -13.11 5.48
C GLY A 134 1.01 -13.20 4.92
N ILE A 135 1.95 -12.72 5.73
CA ILE A 135 3.38 -12.79 5.45
C ILE A 135 3.84 -14.24 5.65
N ARG A 136 4.62 -14.75 4.70
CA ARG A 136 5.25 -16.07 4.76
C ARG A 136 6.72 -15.92 4.40
N ASP A 137 7.57 -16.84 4.87
CA ASP A 137 8.91 -16.93 4.34
C ASP A 137 8.91 -17.41 2.88
N TYR A 138 10.05 -17.24 2.21
CA TYR A 138 10.15 -17.52 0.77
C TYR A 138 9.85 -18.99 0.43
N GLU A 139 10.37 -19.94 1.23
CA GLU A 139 10.21 -21.37 0.94
C GLU A 139 8.75 -21.83 1.14
N ASP A 140 8.09 -21.34 2.17
CA ASP A 140 6.66 -21.62 2.40
C ASP A 140 5.77 -21.02 1.31
N PHE A 141 6.09 -19.78 0.86
CA PHE A 141 5.36 -19.15 -0.21
C PHE A 141 5.55 -19.91 -1.53
N LYS A 142 6.80 -20.26 -1.87
CA LYS A 142 7.15 -21.04 -3.05
C LYS A 142 6.45 -22.40 -3.06
N LYS A 143 6.47 -23.11 -1.94
CA LYS A 143 5.76 -24.40 -1.79
C LYS A 143 4.26 -24.25 -2.03
N ALA A 144 3.63 -23.24 -1.44
CA ALA A 144 2.21 -22.97 -1.65
C ALA A 144 1.88 -22.70 -3.12
N ILE A 145 2.71 -21.96 -3.83
CA ILE A 145 2.57 -21.71 -5.28
C ILE A 145 2.70 -23.01 -6.08
N VAL A 146 3.74 -23.80 -5.81
CA VAL A 146 3.94 -25.11 -6.51
C VAL A 146 2.76 -26.06 -6.28
N ASP A 147 2.24 -26.13 -5.05
CA ASP A 147 1.10 -26.99 -4.73
C ASP A 147 -0.21 -26.51 -5.42
N ILE A 148 -0.36 -25.21 -5.63
CA ILE A 148 -1.47 -24.65 -6.42
C ILE A 148 -1.34 -25.08 -7.89
N PHE A 149 -0.16 -24.93 -8.48
CA PHE A 149 0.06 -25.32 -9.89
C PHE A 149 -0.18 -26.81 -10.14
N LYS A 150 0.24 -27.70 -9.23
CA LYS A 150 -0.04 -29.14 -9.32
C LYS A 150 -1.54 -29.52 -9.27
N ARG A 151 -2.39 -28.62 -8.80
CA ARG A 151 -3.85 -28.82 -8.76
C ARG A 151 -4.56 -28.27 -9.99
N LEU A 152 -3.82 -27.60 -10.87
CA LEU A 152 -4.32 -27.05 -12.12
C LEU A 152 -4.13 -28.00 -13.28
N ASP A 153 -3.20 -28.97 -13.14
CA ASP A 153 -3.01 -30.13 -14.02
C ASP A 153 -3.99 -31.24 -13.68
#